data_9b0e748bfdb970f8a372f33bcf730b95
#
_entry.id   9b0e748bfdb970f8a372f33bcf730b95
#
_cell.length_a   1.000
_cell.length_b   1.000
_cell.length_c   1.000
_cell.angle_alpha   90.00
_cell.angle_beta   90.00
_cell.angle_gamma   90.00
#
_symmetry.space_group_name_H-M   'P 1'
#
loop_
_entity.id
_entity.type
_entity.pdbx_description
1 polymer ?
#
loop_
_entity_poly.entity_id
_entity_poly.type
_entity_poly.pdbx_seq_one_letter_code
_entity_poly.pdbx_strand_id
1 'polypeptide(L)'
;ELKLNSGVTEIISENNVAKSVKLDNGETVNFDIALFSIGITPNIDFLPKELKTDSGKITVNDKFETNIKDVYAIGDCVFNKYYKTDRNLYAPFGDVANKHGIFLAKHLSGKDVSWKGLIRSFATSFYDVKLAQTGLSLKEALQLGYNADVVSMKAMYKNSGFEDSVPASAEIIYDKDKKIVLGGAMVGKEAVAQFVDQMAIVIALETPIEKFIEIDFAYSPTNASVWNPLLVTYRKVIK
;
A
#
# COMPACT_ATOMS: atom_id res chain seq x y z
N GLU A 1 -11.43 -14.52 -20.46
CA GLU A 1 -12.57 -14.82 -19.57
C GLU A 1 -12.13 -14.63 -18.11
N LEU A 2 -12.97 -14.03 -17.26
CA LEU A 2 -12.73 -13.84 -15.84
C LEU A 2 -13.60 -14.81 -15.04
N LYS A 3 -12.96 -15.63 -14.19
CA LYS A 3 -13.64 -16.57 -13.27
C LYS A 3 -13.41 -16.10 -11.84
N LEU A 4 -14.44 -15.50 -11.23
CA LEU A 4 -14.41 -15.06 -9.84
C LEU A 4 -14.80 -16.20 -8.89
N ASN A 5 -14.30 -16.18 -7.67
CA ASN A 5 -14.55 -17.21 -6.64
C ASN A 5 -14.24 -18.62 -7.12
N SER A 6 -13.15 -18.78 -7.86
CA SER A 6 -12.73 -20.03 -8.47
C SER A 6 -11.25 -20.27 -8.17
N GLY A 7 -10.97 -21.08 -7.17
CA GLY A 7 -9.61 -21.46 -6.78
C GLY A 7 -9.09 -22.63 -7.60
N VAL A 8 -7.79 -22.62 -7.95
CA VAL A 8 -7.12 -23.77 -8.55
C VAL A 8 -6.80 -24.80 -7.46
N THR A 9 -7.29 -26.03 -7.64
CA THR A 9 -7.08 -27.13 -6.70
C THR A 9 -6.05 -28.14 -7.16
N GLU A 10 -5.83 -28.27 -8.47
CA GLU A 10 -4.94 -29.27 -9.05
C GLU A 10 -4.38 -28.78 -10.39
N ILE A 11 -3.12 -29.16 -10.67
CA ILE A 11 -2.50 -29.02 -11.99
C ILE A 11 -2.49 -30.39 -12.66
N ILE A 12 -3.15 -30.51 -13.79
CA ILE A 12 -3.22 -31.75 -14.56
C ILE A 12 -2.10 -31.76 -15.59
N SER A 13 -1.29 -32.81 -15.56
CA SER A 13 -0.14 -32.96 -16.44
C SER A 13 -0.25 -34.26 -17.27
N GLU A 14 0.20 -34.19 -18.52
CA GLU A 14 0.35 -35.33 -19.42
C GLU A 14 1.81 -35.38 -19.88
N ASN A 15 2.44 -36.55 -19.75
CA ASN A 15 3.85 -36.74 -20.11
C ASN A 15 4.81 -35.74 -19.49
N ASN A 16 4.61 -35.37 -18.20
CA ASN A 16 5.35 -34.33 -17.46
C ASN A 16 5.18 -32.91 -18.02
N VAL A 17 4.15 -32.68 -18.83
CA VAL A 17 3.81 -31.32 -19.30
C VAL A 17 2.46 -30.91 -18.71
N ALA A 18 2.42 -29.79 -18.00
CA ALA A 18 1.17 -29.23 -17.47
C ALA A 18 0.27 -28.78 -18.64
N LYS A 19 -0.99 -29.20 -18.63
CA LYS A 19 -1.96 -28.99 -19.71
C LYS A 19 -3.19 -28.22 -19.28
N SER A 20 -3.61 -28.42 -18.05
CA SER A 20 -4.81 -27.78 -17.53
C SER A 20 -4.77 -27.65 -16.01
N VAL A 21 -5.68 -26.84 -15.49
CA VAL A 21 -5.94 -26.74 -14.06
C VAL A 21 -7.37 -27.16 -13.77
N LYS A 22 -7.56 -27.80 -12.62
CA LYS A 22 -8.87 -28.07 -12.06
C LYS A 22 -9.23 -27.00 -11.05
N LEU A 23 -10.43 -26.47 -11.15
CA LEU A 23 -10.96 -25.48 -10.23
C LEU A 23 -11.75 -26.17 -9.09
N ASP A 24 -11.96 -25.44 -8.00
CA ASP A 24 -12.72 -25.91 -6.82
C ASP A 24 -14.20 -26.22 -7.13
N ASN A 25 -14.76 -25.61 -8.18
CA ASN A 25 -16.11 -25.93 -8.70
C ASN A 25 -16.15 -27.18 -9.59
N GLY A 26 -15.02 -27.88 -9.80
CA GLY A 26 -14.88 -29.06 -10.62
C GLY A 26 -14.61 -28.82 -12.10
N GLU A 27 -14.62 -27.58 -12.56
CA GLU A 27 -14.30 -27.24 -13.95
C GLU A 27 -12.81 -27.45 -14.24
N THR A 28 -12.50 -27.87 -15.48
CA THR A 28 -11.13 -27.97 -15.97
C THR A 28 -10.87 -26.90 -17.03
N VAL A 29 -9.80 -26.15 -16.88
CA VAL A 29 -9.38 -25.07 -17.79
C VAL A 29 -8.05 -25.43 -18.42
N ASN A 30 -8.03 -25.55 -19.74
CA ASN A 30 -6.80 -25.78 -20.50
C ASN A 30 -6.01 -24.48 -20.65
N PHE A 31 -4.69 -24.57 -20.75
CA PHE A 31 -3.80 -23.45 -20.98
C PHE A 31 -2.55 -23.87 -21.77
N ASP A 32 -1.92 -22.92 -22.42
CA ASP A 32 -0.58 -23.05 -23.01
C ASP A 32 0.49 -22.54 -22.04
N ILE A 33 0.16 -21.49 -21.27
CA ILE A 33 1.00 -20.89 -20.24
C ILE A 33 0.14 -20.56 -19.04
N ALA A 34 0.60 -20.87 -17.83
CA ALA A 34 -0.04 -20.49 -16.58
C ALA A 34 0.88 -19.61 -15.72
N LEU A 35 0.35 -18.51 -15.21
CA LEU A 35 1.01 -17.65 -14.24
C LEU A 35 0.30 -17.74 -12.88
N PHE A 36 1.01 -18.20 -11.86
CA PHE A 36 0.51 -18.24 -10.49
C PHE A 36 0.95 -17.01 -9.73
N SER A 37 -0.01 -16.13 -9.41
CA SER A 37 0.20 -14.90 -8.64
C SER A 37 -0.73 -14.88 -7.43
N ILE A 38 -0.52 -15.83 -6.53
CA ILE A 38 -1.40 -16.16 -5.39
C ILE A 38 -0.88 -15.62 -4.05
N GLY A 39 0.09 -14.70 -4.09
CA GLY A 39 0.72 -14.13 -2.91
C GLY A 39 1.90 -14.96 -2.39
N ILE A 40 2.40 -14.56 -1.23
CA ILE A 40 3.57 -15.18 -0.59
C ILE A 40 3.26 -15.51 0.87
N THR A 41 3.93 -16.54 1.37
CA THR A 41 3.93 -16.92 2.79
C THR A 41 5.37 -17.01 3.27
N PRO A 42 5.71 -16.46 4.43
CA PRO A 42 7.05 -16.60 4.98
C PRO A 42 7.41 -18.06 5.22
N ASN A 43 8.64 -18.44 4.86
CA ASN A 43 9.17 -19.76 5.20
C ASN A 43 9.71 -19.70 6.64
N ILE A 44 8.89 -20.11 7.60
CA ILE A 44 9.19 -20.06 9.04
C ILE A 44 9.12 -21.45 9.70
N ASP A 45 9.00 -22.54 8.94
CA ASP A 45 8.83 -23.91 9.44
C ASP A 45 10.04 -24.44 10.22
N PHE A 46 11.22 -23.83 10.02
CA PHE A 46 12.45 -24.18 10.71
C PHE A 46 12.57 -23.52 12.11
N LEU A 47 11.67 -22.61 12.47
CA LEU A 47 11.72 -21.88 13.72
C LEU A 47 11.22 -22.73 14.90
N PRO A 48 11.69 -22.41 16.14
CA PRO A 48 11.18 -23.08 17.34
C PRO A 48 9.66 -22.92 17.48
N LYS A 49 8.97 -23.99 17.92
CA LYS A 49 7.51 -23.99 18.11
C LYS A 49 7.03 -23.00 19.17
N GLU A 50 7.91 -22.63 20.08
CA GLU A 50 7.66 -21.63 21.13
C GLU A 50 7.58 -20.20 20.61
N LEU A 51 8.10 -19.95 19.41
CA LEU A 51 8.04 -18.66 18.78
C LEU A 51 6.58 -18.33 18.39
N LYS A 52 6.04 -17.25 18.93
CA LYS A 52 4.66 -16.85 18.65
C LYS A 52 4.52 -16.38 17.22
N THR A 53 3.56 -16.99 16.53
CA THR A 53 3.13 -16.60 15.18
C THR A 53 1.63 -16.35 15.16
N ASP A 54 1.21 -15.55 14.21
CA ASP A 54 -0.21 -15.34 13.88
C ASP A 54 -0.35 -15.47 12.36
N SER A 55 -1.27 -16.33 11.92
CA SER A 55 -1.56 -16.56 10.49
C SER A 55 -0.30 -16.76 9.64
N GLY A 56 0.70 -17.52 10.17
CA GLY A 56 1.95 -17.83 9.49
C GLY A 56 2.96 -16.68 9.43
N LYS A 57 2.87 -15.68 10.30
CA LYS A 57 3.85 -14.58 10.44
C LYS A 57 4.29 -14.45 11.89
N ILE A 58 5.54 -14.02 12.09
CA ILE A 58 6.11 -13.84 13.43
C ILE A 58 5.51 -12.60 14.07
N THR A 59 5.09 -12.72 15.33
CA THR A 59 4.60 -11.59 16.12
C THR A 59 5.75 -10.92 16.84
N VAL A 60 5.86 -9.60 16.69
CA VAL A 60 6.88 -8.78 17.36
C VAL A 60 6.25 -7.54 17.99
N ASN A 61 6.96 -6.95 18.95
CA ASN A 61 6.60 -5.64 19.48
C ASN A 61 7.17 -4.49 18.63
N ASP A 62 7.03 -3.25 19.07
CA ASP A 62 7.50 -2.04 18.38
C ASP A 62 9.03 -1.86 18.36
N LYS A 63 9.76 -2.77 19.01
CA LYS A 63 11.23 -2.89 19.01
C LYS A 63 11.72 -4.11 18.24
N PHE A 64 10.81 -4.79 17.54
CA PHE A 64 11.05 -6.05 16.80
C PHE A 64 11.46 -7.24 17.66
N GLU A 65 11.22 -7.19 18.98
CA GLU A 65 11.44 -8.31 19.90
C GLU A 65 10.31 -9.33 19.72
N THR A 66 10.69 -10.61 19.69
CA THR A 66 9.74 -11.72 19.73
C THR A 66 9.38 -12.06 21.19
N ASN A 67 8.59 -13.11 21.38
CA ASN A 67 8.33 -13.64 22.73
C ASN A 67 9.49 -14.42 23.33
N ILE A 68 10.55 -14.68 22.58
CA ILE A 68 11.76 -15.34 23.05
C ILE A 68 12.81 -14.25 23.32
N LYS A 69 13.37 -14.25 24.54
CA LYS A 69 14.37 -13.26 24.96
C LYS A 69 15.56 -13.25 23.99
N ASP A 70 16.03 -12.06 23.63
CA ASP A 70 17.17 -11.80 22.75
C ASP A 70 17.00 -12.33 21.31
N VAL A 71 15.75 -12.65 20.91
CA VAL A 71 15.38 -13.05 19.55
C VAL A 71 14.52 -11.98 18.92
N TYR A 72 14.96 -11.48 17.78
CA TYR A 72 14.33 -10.41 17.01
C TYR A 72 13.89 -10.94 15.64
N ALA A 73 12.83 -10.36 15.08
CA ALA A 73 12.40 -10.65 13.72
C ALA A 73 12.02 -9.36 12.98
N ILE A 74 12.42 -9.25 11.72
CA ILE A 74 12.21 -8.08 10.86
C ILE A 74 11.92 -8.51 9.41
N GLY A 75 11.45 -7.58 8.60
CA GLY A 75 11.21 -7.78 7.17
C GLY A 75 9.93 -8.53 6.88
N ASP A 76 9.94 -9.32 5.81
CA ASP A 76 8.74 -9.95 5.24
C ASP A 76 8.14 -11.07 6.10
N CYS A 77 8.85 -11.54 7.11
CA CYS A 77 8.36 -12.60 7.98
C CYS A 77 7.51 -12.12 9.17
N VAL A 78 7.40 -10.81 9.39
CA VAL A 78 6.69 -10.24 10.54
C VAL A 78 5.42 -9.51 10.13
N PHE A 79 4.47 -9.42 11.09
CA PHE A 79 3.40 -8.44 10.98
C PHE A 79 3.91 -7.04 11.29
N ASN A 80 3.35 -6.08 10.57
CA ASN A 80 3.39 -4.66 10.92
C ASN A 80 2.08 -4.25 11.58
N LYS A 81 2.02 -3.00 12.03
CA LYS A 81 0.79 -2.33 12.39
C LYS A 81 0.50 -1.22 11.39
N TYR A 82 -0.76 -0.88 11.18
CA TYR A 82 -1.09 0.41 10.56
C TYR A 82 -0.57 1.53 11.46
N TYR A 83 -0.08 2.58 10.83
CA TYR A 83 0.49 3.74 11.50
C TYR A 83 -0.43 4.27 12.59
N LYS A 84 0.10 4.39 13.82
CA LYS A 84 -0.62 4.83 15.03
C LYS A 84 -1.89 4.03 15.36
N THR A 85 -1.95 2.75 14.99
CA THR A 85 -3.05 1.85 15.37
C THR A 85 -2.53 0.52 15.89
N ASP A 86 -3.40 -0.27 16.50
CA ASP A 86 -3.08 -1.65 16.93
C ASP A 86 -3.48 -2.72 15.90
N ARG A 87 -4.01 -2.31 14.75
CA ARG A 87 -4.42 -3.24 13.70
C ARG A 87 -3.22 -3.81 12.97
N ASN A 88 -3.12 -5.13 12.94
CA ASN A 88 -2.08 -5.83 12.20
C ASN A 88 -2.22 -5.64 10.69
N LEU A 89 -1.08 -5.52 10.02
CA LEU A 89 -0.93 -5.35 8.59
C LEU A 89 0.21 -6.23 8.09
N TYR A 90 -0.05 -7.07 7.09
CA TYR A 90 1.00 -7.76 6.38
C TYR A 90 1.43 -6.96 5.15
N ALA A 91 2.70 -6.57 5.10
CA ALA A 91 3.27 -5.74 4.04
C ALA A 91 4.70 -6.19 3.74
N PRO A 92 4.84 -7.25 2.91
CA PRO A 92 6.14 -7.78 2.53
C PRO A 92 6.76 -6.92 1.42
N PHE A 93 7.26 -5.75 1.79
CA PHE A 93 7.84 -4.78 0.88
C PHE A 93 9.30 -4.51 1.23
N GLY A 94 10.16 -4.45 0.21
CA GLY A 94 11.59 -4.27 0.38
C GLY A 94 11.99 -2.97 1.08
N ASP A 95 11.27 -1.86 0.87
CA ASP A 95 11.47 -0.60 1.57
C ASP A 95 11.14 -0.71 3.07
N VAL A 96 10.11 -1.47 3.41
CA VAL A 96 9.73 -1.77 4.80
C VAL A 96 10.80 -2.59 5.49
N ALA A 97 11.25 -3.68 4.85
CA ALA A 97 12.32 -4.54 5.37
C ALA A 97 13.61 -3.75 5.62
N ASN A 98 13.95 -2.84 4.72
CA ASN A 98 15.12 -1.95 4.85
C ASN A 98 14.99 -1.02 6.06
N LYS A 99 13.82 -0.38 6.25
CA LYS A 99 13.57 0.48 7.41
C LYS A 99 13.59 -0.30 8.72
N HIS A 100 13.03 -1.52 8.75
CA HIS A 100 13.11 -2.40 9.92
C HIS A 100 14.57 -2.66 10.32
N GLY A 101 15.45 -2.95 9.36
CA GLY A 101 16.88 -3.13 9.63
C GLY A 101 17.52 -1.90 10.26
N ILE A 102 17.23 -0.71 9.76
CA ILE A 102 17.72 0.57 10.33
C ILE A 102 17.22 0.78 11.76
N PHE A 103 15.92 0.54 12.01
CA PHE A 103 15.32 0.74 13.33
C PHE A 103 15.85 -0.27 14.34
N LEU A 104 15.94 -1.56 13.98
CA LEU A 104 16.50 -2.59 14.84
C LEU A 104 17.96 -2.32 15.17
N ALA A 105 18.79 -1.94 14.19
CA ALA A 105 20.18 -1.57 14.42
C ALA A 105 20.33 -0.40 15.41
N LYS A 106 19.47 0.62 15.30
CA LYS A 106 19.42 1.72 16.27
C LYS A 106 19.04 1.23 17.66
N HIS A 107 18.04 0.37 17.79
CA HIS A 107 17.62 -0.21 19.07
C HIS A 107 18.76 -1.00 19.71
N LEU A 108 19.38 -1.93 18.97
CA LEU A 108 20.49 -2.73 19.45
C LEU A 108 21.74 -1.91 19.80
N SER A 109 21.90 -0.72 19.23
CA SER A 109 22.96 0.24 19.60
C SER A 109 22.62 1.09 20.83
N GLY A 110 21.52 0.80 21.53
CA GLY A 110 21.10 1.50 22.75
C GLY A 110 20.32 2.79 22.51
N LYS A 111 19.88 3.08 21.28
CA LYS A 111 19.03 4.25 21.01
C LYS A 111 17.58 3.93 21.36
N ASP A 112 16.91 4.87 22.00
CA ASP A 112 15.47 4.77 22.23
C ASP A 112 14.71 5.03 20.93
N VAL A 113 14.30 3.97 20.28
CA VAL A 113 13.53 3.98 19.03
C VAL A 113 12.36 3.01 19.12
N SER A 114 11.24 3.36 18.47
CA SER A 114 10.03 2.56 18.43
C SER A 114 9.44 2.64 17.04
N TRP A 115 9.10 1.49 16.47
CA TRP A 115 8.46 1.40 15.17
C TRP A 115 6.99 1.78 15.28
N LYS A 116 6.58 2.85 14.57
CA LYS A 116 5.21 3.40 14.68
C LYS A 116 4.21 2.75 13.72
N GLY A 117 4.64 1.74 12.98
CA GLY A 117 3.83 1.07 11.98
C GLY A 117 3.97 1.70 10.58
N LEU A 118 3.12 1.26 9.67
CA LEU A 118 3.15 1.60 8.25
C LEU A 118 1.93 2.39 7.84
N ILE A 119 2.14 3.45 7.05
CA ILE A 119 1.08 4.09 6.29
C ILE A 119 0.65 3.18 5.13
N ARG A 120 1.53 2.30 4.68
CA ARG A 120 1.33 1.36 3.58
C ARG A 120 1.25 2.06 2.22
N SER A 121 2.37 2.61 1.79
CA SER A 121 2.50 3.20 0.45
C SER A 121 3.08 2.17 -0.52
N PHE A 122 2.55 2.11 -1.73
CA PHE A 122 3.13 1.32 -2.81
C PHE A 122 2.82 1.92 -4.17
N ALA A 123 3.62 1.56 -5.16
CA ALA A 123 3.41 1.92 -6.55
C ALA A 123 3.65 0.71 -7.45
N THR A 124 2.93 0.66 -8.56
CA THR A 124 3.09 -0.36 -9.60
C THR A 124 2.78 0.24 -10.96
N SER A 125 3.12 -0.48 -12.01
CA SER A 125 2.78 -0.10 -13.37
C SER A 125 2.29 -1.28 -14.19
N PHE A 126 1.39 -1.00 -15.10
CA PHE A 126 0.91 -1.94 -16.10
C PHE A 126 0.97 -1.23 -17.46
N TYR A 127 1.95 -1.63 -18.30
CA TYR A 127 2.36 -0.91 -19.50
C TYR A 127 2.69 0.56 -19.18
N ASP A 128 2.01 1.51 -19.80
CA ASP A 128 2.18 2.95 -19.62
C ASP A 128 1.31 3.55 -18.51
N VAL A 129 0.45 2.74 -17.90
CA VAL A 129 -0.40 3.16 -16.77
C VAL A 129 0.33 2.89 -15.47
N LYS A 130 0.49 3.91 -14.65
CA LYS A 130 1.06 3.85 -13.30
C LYS A 130 -0.04 4.00 -12.27
N LEU A 131 0.04 3.22 -11.21
CA LEU A 131 -0.83 3.29 -10.05
C LEU A 131 0.01 3.40 -8.79
N ALA A 132 -0.40 4.25 -7.87
CA ALA A 132 0.16 4.29 -6.52
C ALA A 132 -0.96 4.54 -5.51
N GLN A 133 -0.78 4.02 -4.29
CA GLN A 133 -1.71 4.28 -3.20
C GLN A 133 -0.98 4.34 -1.87
N THR A 134 -1.63 4.96 -0.88
CA THR A 134 -1.14 5.08 0.50
C THR A 134 -2.30 5.12 1.48
N GLY A 135 -2.04 4.76 2.74
CA GLY A 135 -3.01 4.85 3.82
C GLY A 135 -4.13 3.83 3.75
N LEU A 136 -5.25 4.19 4.33
CA LEU A 136 -6.44 3.35 4.49
C LEU A 136 -7.35 3.43 3.25
N SER A 137 -7.94 2.31 2.89
CA SER A 137 -9.13 2.31 2.02
C SER A 137 -10.34 2.85 2.80
N LEU A 138 -11.39 3.28 2.09
CA LEU A 138 -12.64 3.73 2.73
C LEU A 138 -13.20 2.65 3.68
N LYS A 139 -13.20 1.39 3.24
CA LYS A 139 -13.66 0.26 4.06
C LYS A 139 -12.85 0.12 5.36
N GLU A 140 -11.52 0.21 5.27
CA GLU A 140 -10.65 0.11 6.44
C GLU A 140 -10.83 1.30 7.39
N ALA A 141 -10.96 2.51 6.86
CA ALA A 141 -11.20 3.72 7.65
C ALA A 141 -12.53 3.61 8.44
N LEU A 142 -13.62 3.18 7.80
CA LEU A 142 -14.90 2.94 8.45
C LEU A 142 -14.81 1.84 9.52
N GLN A 143 -14.08 0.75 9.26
CA GLN A 143 -13.87 -0.33 10.23
C GLN A 143 -13.05 0.11 11.45
N LEU A 144 -12.20 1.13 11.30
CA LEU A 144 -11.44 1.74 12.40
C LEU A 144 -12.23 2.83 13.14
N GLY A 145 -13.48 3.07 12.76
CA GLY A 145 -14.38 4.01 13.44
C GLY A 145 -14.26 5.47 12.99
N TYR A 146 -13.53 5.74 11.90
CA TYR A 146 -13.50 7.09 11.33
C TYR A 146 -14.85 7.43 10.66
N ASN A 147 -15.27 8.68 10.76
CA ASN A 147 -16.35 9.24 9.94
C ASN A 147 -15.81 9.56 8.54
N ALA A 148 -15.45 8.50 7.82
CA ALA A 148 -14.72 8.62 6.56
C ALA A 148 -15.65 8.80 5.36
N ASP A 149 -15.14 9.50 4.35
CA ASP A 149 -15.74 9.63 3.03
C ASP A 149 -14.64 9.61 1.96
N VAL A 150 -15.03 9.56 0.69
CA VAL A 150 -14.12 9.48 -0.44
C VAL A 150 -14.47 10.55 -1.49
N VAL A 151 -13.45 11.15 -2.05
CA VAL A 151 -13.60 12.05 -3.19
C VAL A 151 -12.58 11.71 -4.28
N SER A 152 -13.04 11.68 -5.52
CA SER A 152 -12.20 11.42 -6.70
C SER A 152 -12.29 12.57 -7.69
N MET A 153 -11.17 12.92 -8.29
CA MET A 153 -11.08 13.93 -9.33
C MET A 153 -10.10 13.48 -10.43
N LYS A 154 -10.37 13.96 -11.64
CA LYS A 154 -9.45 13.86 -12.78
C LYS A 154 -8.97 15.25 -13.16
N ALA A 155 -7.69 15.43 -13.31
CA ALA A 155 -7.08 16.69 -13.70
C ALA A 155 -5.82 16.45 -14.52
N MET A 156 -5.40 17.48 -15.26
CA MET A 156 -4.17 17.42 -16.06
C MET A 156 -2.94 17.52 -15.14
N TYR A 157 -1.94 16.70 -15.43
CA TYR A 157 -0.66 16.72 -14.74
C TYR A 157 0.09 18.05 -14.91
N LYS A 158 0.10 18.61 -16.12
CA LYS A 158 0.64 19.91 -16.47
C LYS A 158 -0.31 20.68 -17.39
N ASN A 159 0.08 21.87 -17.87
CA ASN A 159 -0.76 22.68 -18.73
C ASN A 159 -1.21 21.90 -19.98
N SER A 160 -2.52 21.90 -20.26
CA SER A 160 -3.14 21.13 -21.34
C SER A 160 -2.76 21.60 -22.76
N GLY A 161 -2.08 22.75 -22.91
CA GLY A 161 -1.56 23.23 -24.19
C GLY A 161 -0.31 22.48 -24.67
N PHE A 162 0.27 21.59 -23.86
CA PHE A 162 1.40 20.75 -24.27
C PHE A 162 0.91 19.38 -24.74
N GLU A 163 1.46 18.89 -25.86
CA GLU A 163 1.07 17.61 -26.48
C GLU A 163 1.27 16.41 -25.54
N ASP A 164 2.31 16.45 -24.71
CA ASP A 164 2.62 15.41 -23.72
C ASP A 164 1.89 15.61 -22.38
N SER A 165 0.95 16.55 -22.29
CA SER A 165 0.09 16.71 -21.13
C SER A 165 -0.94 15.59 -21.07
N VAL A 166 -0.88 14.82 -19.97
CA VAL A 166 -1.76 13.68 -19.75
C VAL A 166 -2.57 13.85 -18.47
N PRO A 167 -3.81 13.35 -18.44
CA PRO A 167 -4.61 13.38 -17.23
C PRO A 167 -4.16 12.32 -16.22
N ALA A 168 -4.38 12.64 -14.94
CA ALA A 168 -4.32 11.69 -13.85
C ALA A 168 -5.62 11.73 -13.04
N SER A 169 -6.01 10.58 -12.49
CA SER A 169 -7.11 10.47 -11.55
C SER A 169 -6.54 10.32 -10.15
N ALA A 170 -7.00 11.14 -9.23
CA ALA A 170 -6.66 11.06 -7.81
C ALA A 170 -7.92 10.78 -7.00
N GLU A 171 -7.76 9.91 -6.01
CA GLU A 171 -8.77 9.60 -5.01
C GLU A 171 -8.20 9.88 -3.62
N ILE A 172 -9.01 10.46 -2.74
CA ILE A 172 -8.64 10.75 -1.36
C ILE A 172 -9.73 10.23 -0.45
N ILE A 173 -9.32 9.44 0.54
CA ILE A 173 -10.14 9.03 1.68
C ILE A 173 -9.81 9.98 2.82
N TYR A 174 -10.82 10.58 3.44
CA TYR A 174 -10.65 11.59 4.47
C TYR A 174 -11.64 11.44 5.61
N ASP A 175 -11.27 11.92 6.80
CA ASP A 175 -12.15 12.06 7.95
C ASP A 175 -12.96 13.34 7.82
N LYS A 176 -14.29 13.23 7.81
CA LYS A 176 -15.21 14.38 7.68
C LYS A 176 -15.19 15.32 8.88
N ASP A 177 -14.90 14.80 10.05
CA ASP A 177 -14.89 15.59 11.28
C ASP A 177 -13.60 16.38 11.45
N LYS A 178 -12.46 15.69 11.28
CA LYS A 178 -11.13 16.28 11.46
C LYS A 178 -10.58 16.96 10.21
N LYS A 179 -11.18 16.72 9.05
CA LYS A 179 -10.70 17.20 7.75
C LYS A 179 -9.23 16.82 7.47
N ILE A 180 -8.84 15.60 7.86
CA ILE A 180 -7.51 15.04 7.60
C ILE A 180 -7.60 13.91 6.57
N VAL A 181 -6.51 13.69 5.85
CA VAL A 181 -6.38 12.58 4.90
C VAL A 181 -6.10 11.29 5.66
N LEU A 182 -6.82 10.23 5.35
CA LEU A 182 -6.65 8.88 5.90
C LEU A 182 -6.00 7.93 4.90
N GLY A 183 -6.18 8.19 3.61
CA GLY A 183 -5.63 7.40 2.53
C GLY A 183 -5.91 8.01 1.17
N GLY A 184 -5.41 7.37 0.13
CA GLY A 184 -5.69 7.77 -1.24
C GLY A 184 -4.90 6.98 -2.26
N ALA A 185 -5.29 7.16 -3.50
CA ALA A 185 -4.68 6.52 -4.66
C ALA A 185 -4.56 7.49 -5.83
N MET A 186 -3.66 7.19 -6.72
CA MET A 186 -3.53 7.92 -7.96
C MET A 186 -3.24 6.98 -9.14
N VAL A 187 -3.87 7.26 -10.26
CA VAL A 187 -3.67 6.53 -11.53
C VAL A 187 -3.38 7.53 -12.63
N GLY A 188 -2.35 7.28 -13.41
CA GLY A 188 -1.94 8.15 -14.52
C GLY A 188 -0.74 7.59 -15.26
N LYS A 189 -0.15 8.42 -16.12
CA LYS A 189 1.08 8.06 -16.86
C LYS A 189 2.33 8.64 -16.22
N GLU A 190 2.20 9.73 -15.46
CA GLU A 190 3.32 10.51 -14.92
C GLU A 190 3.15 10.78 -13.42
N ALA A 191 4.25 10.83 -12.69
CA ALA A 191 4.40 11.36 -11.33
C ALA A 191 3.45 10.79 -10.25
N VAL A 192 2.78 9.65 -10.48
CA VAL A 192 1.78 9.13 -9.53
C VAL A 192 2.39 8.77 -8.17
N ALA A 193 3.60 8.18 -8.15
CA ALA A 193 4.29 7.83 -6.91
C ALA A 193 4.62 9.09 -6.09
N GLN A 194 5.15 10.14 -6.74
CA GLN A 194 5.52 11.40 -6.09
C GLN A 194 4.31 12.11 -5.46
N PHE A 195 3.15 12.07 -6.09
CA PHE A 195 1.93 12.61 -5.49
C PHE A 195 1.42 11.77 -4.33
N VAL A 196 1.54 10.44 -4.41
CA VAL A 196 1.17 9.53 -3.32
C VAL A 196 2.13 9.68 -2.14
N ASP A 197 3.42 9.94 -2.37
CA ASP A 197 4.38 10.26 -1.31
C ASP A 197 3.99 11.57 -0.58
N GLN A 198 3.48 12.58 -1.29
CA GLN A 198 2.92 13.78 -0.65
C GLN A 198 1.72 13.44 0.24
N MET A 199 0.79 12.58 -0.22
CA MET A 199 -0.31 12.10 0.61
C MET A 199 0.20 11.36 1.85
N ALA A 200 1.22 10.50 1.71
CA ALA A 200 1.81 9.79 2.84
C ALA A 200 2.38 10.72 3.91
N ILE A 201 3.02 11.82 3.49
CA ILE A 201 3.53 12.86 4.39
C ILE A 201 2.36 13.56 5.12
N VAL A 202 1.30 13.93 4.39
CA VAL A 202 0.10 14.56 4.95
C VAL A 202 -0.57 13.66 5.99
N ILE A 203 -0.67 12.36 5.71
CA ILE A 203 -1.20 11.35 6.64
C ILE A 203 -0.30 11.21 7.88
N ALA A 204 1.01 11.12 7.69
CA ALA A 204 1.97 10.98 8.79
C ALA A 204 1.93 12.16 9.77
N LEU A 205 1.75 13.36 9.24
CA LEU A 205 1.71 14.61 9.98
C LEU A 205 0.29 15.00 10.44
N GLU A 206 -0.74 14.24 10.03
CA GLU A 206 -2.15 14.57 10.30
C GLU A 206 -2.50 16.02 9.93
N THR A 207 -1.95 16.46 8.79
CA THR A 207 -2.11 17.82 8.33
C THR A 207 -3.56 18.05 7.88
N PRO A 208 -4.27 19.05 8.40
CA PRO A 208 -5.58 19.43 7.90
C PRO A 208 -5.54 19.76 6.40
N ILE A 209 -6.54 19.31 5.65
CA ILE A 209 -6.61 19.51 4.19
C ILE A 209 -6.55 20.97 3.81
N GLU A 210 -7.15 21.85 4.61
CA GLU A 210 -7.10 23.33 4.42
C GLU A 210 -5.68 23.85 4.43
N LYS A 211 -4.84 23.37 5.36
CA LYS A 211 -3.43 23.77 5.44
C LYS A 211 -2.62 23.29 4.26
N PHE A 212 -2.92 22.10 3.74
CA PHE A 212 -2.26 21.59 2.55
C PHE A 212 -2.55 22.46 1.30
N ILE A 213 -3.76 22.99 1.19
CA ILE A 213 -4.15 23.85 0.05
C ILE A 213 -3.48 25.22 0.09
N GLU A 214 -3.11 25.70 1.27
CA GLU A 214 -2.39 26.96 1.46
C GLU A 214 -0.91 26.89 1.04
N ILE A 215 -0.36 25.69 0.84
CA ILE A 215 1.06 25.50 0.47
C ILE A 215 1.27 25.87 -1.00
N ASP A 216 2.29 26.65 -1.28
CA ASP A 216 2.76 26.93 -2.64
C ASP A 216 3.56 25.74 -3.17
N PHE A 217 3.06 25.10 -4.21
CA PHE A 217 3.76 24.02 -4.91
C PHE A 217 4.55 24.56 -6.09
N ALA A 218 5.65 23.87 -6.41
CA ALA A 218 6.45 24.22 -7.58
C ALA A 218 5.59 24.19 -8.85
N TYR A 219 5.63 25.29 -9.58
CA TYR A 219 4.87 25.50 -10.81
C TYR A 219 5.79 25.91 -11.96
N SER A 220 5.55 25.28 -13.10
CA SER A 220 5.99 25.74 -14.42
C SER A 220 5.05 25.15 -15.46
N PRO A 221 4.65 25.90 -16.50
CA PRO A 221 3.72 25.40 -17.51
C PRO A 221 4.14 24.07 -18.14
N THR A 222 5.44 23.84 -18.28
CA THR A 222 6.02 22.63 -18.88
C THR A 222 6.16 21.45 -17.92
N ASN A 223 6.21 21.69 -16.60
CA ASN A 223 6.52 20.67 -15.60
C ASN A 223 5.35 20.31 -14.69
N ALA A 224 4.53 21.28 -14.31
CA ALA A 224 3.43 21.07 -13.38
C ALA A 224 2.29 22.05 -13.64
N SER A 225 1.05 21.64 -13.37
CA SER A 225 -0.12 22.50 -13.38
C SER A 225 -0.17 23.37 -12.11
N VAL A 226 -0.68 24.58 -12.20
CA VAL A 226 -1.02 25.42 -11.03
C VAL A 226 -1.92 24.67 -10.05
N TRP A 227 -2.90 23.95 -10.61
CA TRP A 227 -3.82 23.09 -9.87
C TRP A 227 -3.54 21.64 -10.27
N ASN A 228 -2.55 21.04 -9.63
CA ASN A 228 -2.24 19.63 -9.85
C ASN A 228 -3.41 18.72 -9.43
N PRO A 229 -3.46 17.46 -9.90
CA PRO A 229 -4.56 16.54 -9.59
C PRO A 229 -4.88 16.41 -8.11
N LEU A 230 -3.86 16.44 -7.26
CA LEU A 230 -4.03 16.29 -5.81
C LEU A 230 -4.69 17.53 -5.19
N LEU A 231 -4.23 18.73 -5.55
CA LEU A 231 -4.84 19.99 -5.09
C LEU A 231 -6.29 20.14 -5.54
N VAL A 232 -6.59 19.74 -6.79
CA VAL A 232 -7.97 19.76 -7.30
C VAL A 232 -8.86 18.85 -6.46
N THR A 233 -8.34 17.67 -6.07
CA THR A 233 -9.09 16.71 -5.27
C THR A 233 -9.29 17.21 -3.84
N TYR A 234 -8.26 17.77 -3.19
CA TYR A 234 -8.38 18.37 -1.85
C TYR A 234 -9.40 19.53 -1.80
N ARG A 235 -9.40 20.39 -2.79
CA ARG A 235 -10.39 21.49 -2.88
C ARG A 235 -11.83 21.02 -2.93
N LYS A 236 -12.08 19.78 -3.38
CA LYS A 236 -13.42 19.20 -3.40
C LYS A 236 -13.94 18.84 -2.01
N VAL A 237 -13.02 18.52 -1.09
CA VAL A 237 -13.37 18.17 0.31
C VAL A 237 -13.82 19.38 1.12
N ILE A 238 -13.27 20.59 0.84
CA ILE A 238 -13.53 21.80 1.61
C ILE A 238 -14.66 22.67 1.05
N LYS A 239 -15.22 22.29 -0.10
CA LYS A 239 -16.42 22.92 -0.65
C LYS A 239 -17.70 22.34 -0.07
#